data_e66cfd7a49b3c095f93503ba9f175ad5
#
_entry.id   e66cfd7a49b3c095f93503ba9f175ad5
#
_cell.length_a   1.000
_cell.length_b   1.000
_cell.length_c   1.000
_cell.angle_alpha   90.00
_cell.angle_beta   90.00
_cell.angle_gamma   90.00
#
_symmetry.space_group_name_H-M   'P 1'
#
loop_
_entity.id
_entity.type
_entity.pdbx_description
1 polymer ?
#
loop_
_entity_poly.entity_id
_entity_poly.type
_entity_poly.pdbx_seq_one_letter_code
_entity_poly.pdbx_strand_id
1 'polypeptide(L)'
;RKSFFQNSKCRIVTVRAGNCFGGGDWTKERIMKDALECFYNNKTLVIRMPEATRPWQHVIEPLFGYILLVQKLCSKKGKKYVGAWNFGPSLRQNLQVLKFAKMIKEKMNSKSKIVIKKKFGKIKNKKIKVFESKDLNINSKKVYKFLDWSPSLSIENAVNLTVEWYRAFKKKQDLFYLTKIQILNYFKK
;
A
#
# COMPACT_ATOMS: atom_id res chain seq x y z
N ARG A 1 -8.02 19.85 12.84
CA ARG A 1 -7.33 19.83 14.13
C ARG A 1 -7.25 21.22 14.78
N LYS A 2 -6.70 22.21 14.11
CA LYS A 2 -6.58 23.59 14.65
C LYS A 2 -7.93 24.19 15.00
N SER A 3 -8.96 23.96 14.18
CA SER A 3 -10.29 24.56 14.37
C SER A 3 -11.09 23.97 15.54
N PHE A 4 -11.00 22.65 15.75
CA PHE A 4 -11.89 21.95 16.73
C PHE A 4 -11.17 21.50 18.00
N PHE A 5 -9.84 21.33 17.96
CA PHE A 5 -9.10 20.72 19.07
C PHE A 5 -7.97 21.60 19.60
N GLN A 6 -8.02 22.89 19.32
CA GLN A 6 -6.96 23.82 19.71
C GLN A 6 -6.76 23.86 21.24
N ASN A 7 -7.87 23.88 21.98
CA ASN A 7 -7.88 23.96 23.46
C ASN A 7 -8.18 22.60 24.11
N SER A 8 -8.20 21.51 23.33
CA SER A 8 -8.50 20.19 23.84
C SER A 8 -7.26 19.54 24.50
N LYS A 9 -7.48 18.81 25.60
CA LYS A 9 -6.47 17.93 26.21
C LYS A 9 -6.14 16.72 25.30
N CYS A 10 -6.96 16.44 24.29
CA CYS A 10 -6.74 15.35 23.35
C CYS A 10 -5.50 15.57 22.47
N ARG A 11 -4.67 14.55 22.36
CA ARG A 11 -3.51 14.54 21.46
C ARG A 11 -3.93 13.96 20.11
N ILE A 12 -4.16 14.82 19.12
CA ILE A 12 -4.65 14.42 17.80
C ILE A 12 -3.53 14.47 16.79
N VAL A 13 -3.44 13.38 16.01
CA VAL A 13 -2.53 13.27 14.87
C VAL A 13 -3.31 12.92 13.62
N THR A 14 -2.78 13.29 12.48
CA THR A 14 -3.22 12.83 11.16
C THR A 14 -2.11 12.01 10.53
N VAL A 15 -2.45 10.86 9.99
CA VAL A 15 -1.50 9.97 9.34
C VAL A 15 -1.85 9.80 7.87
N ARG A 16 -0.84 9.67 7.03
CA ARG A 16 -0.97 9.30 5.62
C ARG A 16 0.01 8.18 5.32
N ALA A 17 -0.43 7.22 4.53
CA ALA A 17 0.40 6.14 4.04
C ALA A 17 0.61 6.25 2.53
N GLY A 18 1.62 5.56 2.00
CA GLY A 18 1.80 5.33 0.57
C GLY A 18 0.70 4.44 0.00
N ASN A 19 0.89 3.96 -1.22
CA ASN A 19 -0.04 3.02 -1.84
C ASN A 19 0.06 1.65 -1.15
N CYS A 20 -0.79 1.45 -0.15
CA CYS A 20 -0.85 0.21 0.61
C CYS A 20 -1.54 -0.89 -0.18
N PHE A 21 -1.04 -2.11 -0.01
CA PHE A 21 -1.66 -3.33 -0.48
C PHE A 21 -1.43 -4.47 0.52
N GLY A 22 -2.22 -5.54 0.44
CA GLY A 22 -2.14 -6.67 1.35
C GLY A 22 -3.30 -7.63 1.12
N GLY A 23 -3.37 -8.68 1.94
CA GLY A 23 -4.50 -9.61 1.94
C GLY A 23 -5.81 -8.91 2.32
N GLY A 24 -6.93 -9.32 1.72
CA GLY A 24 -8.27 -8.82 2.06
C GLY A 24 -8.65 -7.47 1.42
N ASP A 25 -7.82 -6.86 0.57
CA ASP A 25 -8.21 -5.67 -0.17
C ASP A 25 -9.01 -6.04 -1.43
N TRP A 26 -10.32 -5.85 -1.38
CA TRP A 26 -11.25 -6.12 -2.48
C TRP A 26 -11.68 -4.85 -3.23
N THR A 27 -11.04 -3.73 -2.96
CA THR A 27 -11.38 -2.44 -3.58
C THR A 27 -11.16 -2.51 -5.10
N LYS A 28 -12.19 -2.14 -5.85
CA LYS A 28 -12.13 -2.09 -7.32
C LYS A 28 -11.09 -1.05 -7.79
N GLU A 29 -10.53 -1.28 -8.97
CA GLU A 29 -9.52 -0.39 -9.60
C GLU A 29 -8.21 -0.26 -8.83
N ARG A 30 -7.93 -1.19 -7.93
CA ARG A 30 -6.64 -1.35 -7.28
C ARG A 30 -5.80 -2.35 -8.06
N ILE A 31 -4.64 -1.92 -8.54
CA ILE A 31 -3.77 -2.75 -9.42
C ILE A 31 -3.40 -4.10 -8.79
N MET A 32 -3.15 -4.16 -7.48
CA MET A 32 -2.83 -5.42 -6.80
C MET A 32 -4.01 -6.40 -6.90
N LYS A 33 -5.20 -5.97 -6.49
CA LYS A 33 -6.43 -6.79 -6.53
C LYS A 33 -6.77 -7.22 -7.96
N ASP A 34 -6.75 -6.26 -8.91
CA ASP A 34 -7.11 -6.53 -10.30
C ASP A 34 -6.10 -7.49 -10.95
N ALA A 35 -4.79 -7.33 -10.67
CA ALA A 35 -3.76 -8.23 -11.15
C ALA A 35 -3.91 -9.65 -10.57
N LEU A 36 -4.14 -9.78 -9.25
CA LEU A 36 -4.35 -11.08 -8.61
C LEU A 36 -5.54 -11.82 -9.23
N GLU A 37 -6.68 -11.14 -9.41
CA GLU A 37 -7.86 -11.75 -10.03
C GLU A 37 -7.63 -12.14 -11.48
N CYS A 38 -7.02 -11.25 -12.28
CA CYS A 38 -6.74 -11.54 -13.68
C CYS A 38 -5.79 -12.73 -13.82
N PHE A 39 -4.70 -12.75 -13.06
CA PHE A 39 -3.68 -13.78 -13.17
C PHE A 39 -4.14 -15.13 -12.63
N TYR A 40 -4.94 -15.14 -11.57
CA TYR A 40 -5.53 -16.38 -11.06
C TYR A 40 -6.51 -17.02 -12.04
N ASN A 41 -7.31 -16.19 -12.72
CA ASN A 41 -8.34 -16.66 -13.65
C ASN A 41 -7.85 -16.75 -15.11
N ASN A 42 -6.54 -16.67 -15.37
CA ASN A 42 -5.94 -16.66 -16.70
C ASN A 42 -6.52 -15.58 -17.65
N LYS A 43 -6.93 -14.43 -17.08
CA LYS A 43 -7.46 -13.28 -17.82
C LYS A 43 -6.38 -12.26 -18.12
N THR A 44 -6.58 -11.48 -19.18
CA THR A 44 -5.69 -10.37 -19.53
C THR A 44 -5.83 -9.22 -18.53
N LEU A 45 -4.70 -8.76 -17.99
CA LEU A 45 -4.65 -7.52 -17.19
C LEU A 45 -4.49 -6.31 -18.11
N VAL A 46 -5.38 -5.33 -18.00
CA VAL A 46 -5.31 -4.08 -18.75
C VAL A 46 -4.79 -2.95 -17.86
N ILE A 47 -3.67 -2.33 -18.26
CA ILE A 47 -3.05 -1.22 -17.55
C ILE A 47 -3.26 0.07 -18.32
N ARG A 48 -3.71 1.14 -17.63
CA ARG A 48 -3.97 2.46 -18.22
C ARG A 48 -2.74 3.37 -18.21
N MET A 49 -1.97 3.36 -17.11
CA MET A 49 -0.80 4.24 -16.91
C MET A 49 0.43 3.40 -16.50
N PRO A 50 1.07 2.71 -17.45
CA PRO A 50 2.15 1.76 -17.15
C PRO A 50 3.40 2.41 -16.54
N GLU A 51 3.68 3.67 -16.91
CA GLU A 51 4.87 4.41 -16.48
C GLU A 51 4.66 5.17 -15.16
N ALA A 52 3.41 5.26 -14.69
CA ALA A 52 3.13 5.96 -13.44
C ALA A 52 3.85 5.28 -12.27
N THR A 53 4.51 6.09 -11.42
CA THR A 53 5.22 5.59 -10.23
C THR A 53 4.36 5.78 -8.98
N ARG A 54 4.43 4.81 -8.07
CA ARG A 54 3.70 4.85 -6.81
C ARG A 54 4.57 4.37 -5.65
N PRO A 55 4.39 4.93 -4.45
CA PRO A 55 5.07 4.49 -3.23
C PRO A 55 4.37 3.25 -2.66
N TRP A 56 4.64 2.09 -3.28
CA TRP A 56 4.04 0.81 -2.88
C TRP A 56 4.58 0.33 -1.55
N GLN A 57 3.68 -0.14 -0.68
CA GLN A 57 4.07 -0.78 0.59
C GLN A 57 3.01 -1.76 1.07
N HIS A 58 3.46 -2.79 1.79
CA HIS A 58 2.52 -3.69 2.45
C HIS A 58 1.81 -2.96 3.60
N VAL A 59 0.53 -3.27 3.80
CA VAL A 59 -0.31 -2.61 4.83
C VAL A 59 0.24 -2.75 6.24
N ILE A 60 0.97 -3.82 6.53
CA ILE A 60 1.58 -4.06 7.85
C ILE A 60 2.58 -2.96 8.24
N GLU A 61 3.30 -2.39 7.27
CA GLU A 61 4.31 -1.36 7.49
C GLU A 61 3.72 -0.09 8.15
N PRO A 62 2.76 0.60 7.53
CA PRO A 62 2.19 1.78 8.15
C PRO A 62 1.38 1.46 9.40
N LEU A 63 0.73 0.29 9.50
CA LEU A 63 0.01 -0.12 10.71
C LEU A 63 0.96 -0.23 11.91
N PHE A 64 2.13 -0.84 11.74
CA PHE A 64 3.15 -0.87 12.78
C PHE A 64 3.61 0.55 13.15
N GLY A 65 3.88 1.39 12.15
CA GLY A 65 4.23 2.80 12.39
C GLY A 65 3.14 3.57 13.15
N TYR A 66 1.86 3.29 12.91
CA TYR A 66 0.76 3.91 13.64
C TYR A 66 0.74 3.47 15.12
N ILE A 67 1.00 2.19 15.39
CA ILE A 67 1.10 1.69 16.76
C ILE A 67 2.24 2.37 17.51
N LEU A 68 3.43 2.48 16.90
CA LEU A 68 4.56 3.21 17.46
C LEU A 68 4.21 4.68 17.74
N LEU A 69 3.53 5.34 16.82
CA LEU A 69 3.11 6.73 16.99
C LEU A 69 2.13 6.87 18.17
N VAL A 70 1.16 5.98 18.31
CA VAL A 70 0.23 5.96 19.44
C VAL A 70 0.98 5.78 20.75
N GLN A 71 1.91 4.82 20.82
CA GLN A 71 2.75 4.60 22.00
C GLN A 71 3.53 5.88 22.41
N LYS A 72 4.12 6.58 21.44
CA LYS A 72 4.81 7.86 21.69
C LYS A 72 3.84 8.95 22.12
N LEU A 73 2.64 9.03 21.54
CA LEU A 73 1.61 9.99 21.94
C LEU A 73 1.14 9.80 23.39
N CYS A 74 1.05 8.55 23.85
CA CYS A 74 0.65 8.23 25.22
C CYS A 74 1.75 8.52 26.26
N SER A 75 2.99 8.75 25.84
CA SER A 75 4.10 9.04 26.74
C SER A 75 4.00 10.42 27.40
N LYS A 76 4.75 10.66 28.48
CA LYS A 76 4.85 11.97 29.14
C LYS A 76 5.21 13.10 28.17
N LYS A 77 6.08 12.83 27.19
CA LYS A 77 6.52 13.78 26.15
C LYS A 77 5.62 13.75 24.89
N GLY A 78 4.43 13.15 24.96
CA GLY A 78 3.56 12.90 23.79
C GLY A 78 3.12 14.15 23.04
N LYS A 79 3.06 15.33 23.69
CA LYS A 79 2.69 16.60 23.01
C LYS A 79 3.57 16.90 21.78
N LYS A 80 4.85 16.52 21.78
CA LYS A 80 5.77 16.76 20.65
C LYS A 80 5.46 15.90 19.41
N TYR A 81 4.67 14.85 19.57
CA TYR A 81 4.28 13.96 18.46
C TYR A 81 2.94 14.36 17.82
N VAL A 82 2.26 15.36 18.37
CA VAL A 82 1.02 15.89 17.80
C VAL A 82 1.29 16.53 16.44
N GLY A 83 0.42 16.24 15.43
CA GLY A 83 0.54 16.83 14.10
C GLY A 83 0.32 15.84 12.98
N ALA A 84 0.87 16.16 11.80
CA ALA A 84 0.77 15.32 10.62
C ALA A 84 2.01 14.43 10.44
N TRP A 85 1.80 13.18 10.06
CA TRP A 85 2.82 12.16 9.85
C TRP A 85 2.57 11.40 8.56
N ASN A 86 3.62 11.16 7.81
CA ASN A 86 3.57 10.37 6.58
C ASN A 86 4.38 9.09 6.76
N PHE A 87 3.76 7.96 6.43
CA PHE A 87 4.37 6.63 6.47
C PHE A 87 4.44 6.08 5.06
N GLY A 88 5.61 5.98 4.50
CA GLY A 88 5.81 5.50 3.15
C GLY A 88 7.16 4.84 2.96
N PRO A 89 7.33 4.10 1.89
CA PRO A 89 8.58 3.44 1.57
C PRO A 89 9.68 4.47 1.28
N SER A 90 10.94 4.02 1.25
CA SER A 90 12.02 4.83 0.74
C SER A 90 11.78 5.18 -0.73
N LEU A 91 12.31 6.30 -1.19
CA LEU A 91 12.16 6.70 -2.60
C LEU A 91 12.67 5.64 -3.59
N ARG A 92 13.65 4.83 -3.16
CA ARG A 92 14.19 3.71 -3.97
C ARG A 92 13.18 2.58 -4.20
N GLN A 93 12.13 2.49 -3.39
CA GLN A 93 11.07 1.49 -3.52
C GLN A 93 9.88 1.97 -4.37
N ASN A 94 9.93 3.20 -4.88
CA ASN A 94 8.94 3.65 -5.84
C ASN A 94 9.08 2.86 -7.14
N LEU A 95 8.00 2.24 -7.56
CA LEU A 95 8.01 1.36 -8.71
C LEU A 95 6.90 1.75 -9.69
N GLN A 96 7.23 1.66 -10.98
CA GLN A 96 6.24 1.85 -12.04
C GLN A 96 5.13 0.80 -11.98
N VAL A 97 3.90 1.19 -12.30
CA VAL A 97 2.72 0.31 -12.31
C VAL A 97 2.96 -0.95 -13.16
N LEU A 98 3.60 -0.81 -14.34
CA LEU A 98 3.90 -1.95 -15.19
C LEU A 98 4.92 -2.92 -14.55
N LYS A 99 5.97 -2.39 -13.93
CA LYS A 99 6.98 -3.21 -13.23
C LYS A 99 6.34 -3.95 -12.06
N PHE A 100 5.49 -3.26 -11.30
CA PHE A 100 4.75 -3.85 -10.19
C PHE A 100 3.80 -4.98 -10.66
N ALA A 101 3.04 -4.75 -11.74
CA ALA A 101 2.17 -5.77 -12.33
C ALA A 101 2.94 -7.00 -12.86
N LYS A 102 4.12 -6.79 -13.48
CA LYS A 102 5.00 -7.89 -13.92
C LYS A 102 5.49 -8.72 -12.74
N MET A 103 5.89 -8.07 -11.63
CA MET A 103 6.30 -8.76 -10.41
C MET A 103 5.17 -9.62 -9.83
N ILE A 104 3.93 -9.11 -9.77
CA ILE A 104 2.77 -9.89 -9.32
C ILE A 104 2.54 -11.09 -10.25
N LYS A 105 2.61 -10.89 -11.58
CA LYS A 105 2.47 -11.96 -12.57
C LYS A 105 3.48 -13.08 -12.36
N GLU A 106 4.75 -12.73 -12.14
CA GLU A 106 5.83 -13.66 -11.87
C GLU A 106 5.56 -14.46 -10.58
N LYS A 107 5.23 -13.78 -9.48
CA LYS A 107 4.93 -14.44 -8.20
C LYS A 107 3.67 -15.32 -8.27
N MET A 108 2.75 -15.01 -9.15
CA MET A 108 1.57 -15.84 -9.45
C MET A 108 1.86 -17.02 -10.39
N ASN A 109 3.06 -17.10 -10.99
CA ASN A 109 3.39 -18.05 -12.07
C ASN A 109 2.36 -18.03 -13.21
N SER A 110 1.85 -16.83 -13.55
CA SER A 110 0.77 -16.70 -14.53
C SER A 110 1.30 -16.52 -15.95
N LYS A 111 0.67 -17.19 -16.91
CA LYS A 111 0.92 -17.01 -18.35
C LYS A 111 0.05 -15.90 -18.97
N SER A 112 -0.82 -15.27 -18.18
CA SER A 112 -1.75 -14.23 -18.64
C SER A 112 -1.03 -13.05 -19.31
N LYS A 113 -1.71 -12.40 -20.25
CA LYS A 113 -1.17 -11.23 -20.94
C LYS A 113 -1.38 -9.96 -20.12
N ILE A 114 -0.43 -9.03 -20.21
CA ILE A 114 -0.59 -7.64 -19.74
C ILE A 114 -0.71 -6.77 -20.98
N VAL A 115 -1.78 -6.01 -21.09
CA VAL A 115 -2.06 -5.11 -22.22
C VAL A 115 -2.10 -3.67 -21.74
N ILE A 116 -1.45 -2.78 -22.49
CA ILE A 116 -1.45 -1.35 -22.20
C ILE A 116 -2.54 -0.69 -23.04
N LYS A 117 -3.48 -0.02 -22.38
CA LYS A 117 -4.54 0.71 -23.06
C LYS A 117 -4.02 2.10 -23.44
N LYS A 118 -3.70 2.30 -24.73
CA LYS A 118 -3.09 3.55 -25.25
C LYS A 118 -4.00 4.80 -25.23
N LYS A 119 -5.31 4.66 -25.08
CA LYS A 119 -6.26 5.80 -25.02
C LYS A 119 -7.40 5.52 -24.05
N PHE A 120 -7.75 6.52 -23.25
CA PHE A 120 -9.04 6.56 -22.56
C PHE A 120 -10.14 6.55 -23.62
N GLY A 121 -10.98 5.53 -23.64
CA GLY A 121 -12.18 5.52 -24.50
C GLY A 121 -13.05 6.71 -24.14
N LYS A 122 -13.61 7.39 -25.15
CA LYS A 122 -14.67 8.39 -24.98
C LYS A 122 -15.83 7.71 -24.22
N ILE A 123 -15.99 8.02 -22.95
CA ILE A 123 -17.26 7.78 -22.26
C ILE A 123 -18.18 8.88 -22.78
N LYS A 124 -19.33 8.44 -23.35
CA LYS A 124 -20.37 9.29 -23.99
C LYS A 124 -20.26 10.76 -23.59
N ASN A 125 -19.82 11.60 -24.55
CA ASN A 125 -19.93 13.06 -24.57
C ASN A 125 -19.35 13.93 -23.43
N LYS A 126 -18.54 13.42 -22.50
CA LYS A 126 -17.74 14.26 -21.60
C LYS A 126 -16.28 13.83 -21.61
N LYS A 127 -15.38 14.73 -22.03
CA LYS A 127 -13.92 14.64 -21.81
C LYS A 127 -13.65 14.83 -20.30
N ILE A 128 -13.90 13.81 -19.50
CA ILE A 128 -13.40 13.81 -18.12
C ILE A 128 -11.94 13.38 -18.22
N LYS A 129 -11.03 14.37 -18.27
CA LYS A 129 -9.62 14.13 -17.95
C LYS A 129 -9.56 13.72 -16.48
N VAL A 130 -9.55 12.42 -16.23
CA VAL A 130 -9.13 11.93 -14.90
C VAL A 130 -7.65 12.27 -14.80
N PHE A 131 -7.35 13.32 -14.03
CA PHE A 131 -5.99 13.78 -13.79
C PHE A 131 -5.38 12.85 -12.74
N GLU A 132 -4.84 11.73 -13.17
CA GLU A 132 -4.04 10.86 -12.32
C GLU A 132 -2.58 11.32 -12.42
N SER A 133 -1.95 11.66 -11.29
CA SER A 133 -0.54 12.07 -11.27
C SER A 133 0.35 10.97 -11.82
N LYS A 134 1.30 11.34 -12.71
CA LYS A 134 2.28 10.40 -13.25
C LYS A 134 3.18 9.90 -12.13
N ASP A 135 3.65 10.79 -11.26
CA ASP A 135 4.54 10.46 -10.16
C ASP A 135 3.89 10.84 -8.82
N LEU A 136 3.74 9.87 -7.97
CA LEU A 136 3.26 10.04 -6.61
C LEU A 136 4.34 9.62 -5.64
N ASN A 137 4.74 10.56 -4.77
CA ASN A 137 5.73 10.35 -3.74
C ASN A 137 5.17 10.75 -2.38
N ILE A 138 5.68 10.12 -1.33
CA ILE A 138 5.36 10.48 0.04
C ILE A 138 6.65 10.76 0.80
N ASN A 139 6.74 11.93 1.44
CA ASN A 139 7.91 12.30 2.21
C ASN A 139 7.77 11.78 3.65
N SER A 140 8.54 10.75 3.98
CA SER A 140 8.56 10.08 5.27
C SER A 140 9.76 10.43 6.16
N LYS A 141 10.57 11.46 5.78
CA LYS A 141 11.76 11.86 6.55
C LYS A 141 11.45 12.13 8.02
N LYS A 142 10.28 12.72 8.31
CA LYS A 142 9.87 13.02 9.69
C LYS A 142 9.69 11.75 10.52
N VAL A 143 9.02 10.72 9.99
CA VAL A 143 8.78 9.48 10.73
C VAL A 143 10.09 8.73 10.97
N TYR A 144 10.97 8.69 10.00
CA TYR A 144 12.31 8.09 10.14
C TYR A 144 13.13 8.74 11.25
N LYS A 145 13.11 10.09 11.30
CA LYS A 145 13.90 10.84 12.27
C LYS A 145 13.36 10.78 13.70
N PHE A 146 12.03 10.78 13.86
CA PHE A 146 11.42 11.02 15.19
C PHE A 146 10.75 9.80 15.82
N LEU A 147 10.45 8.76 15.01
CA LEU A 147 9.81 7.53 15.51
C LEU A 147 10.72 6.31 15.44
N ASP A 148 11.92 6.46 14.85
CA ASP A 148 12.81 5.33 14.57
C ASP A 148 12.07 4.20 13.80
N TRP A 149 11.21 4.60 12.90
CA TRP A 149 10.44 3.71 12.05
C TRP A 149 10.93 3.81 10.61
N SER A 150 11.17 2.68 10.01
CA SER A 150 11.38 2.54 8.56
C SER A 150 10.71 1.27 8.08
N PRO A 151 10.27 1.21 6.81
CA PRO A 151 9.73 -0.03 6.27
C PRO A 151 10.80 -1.11 6.24
N SER A 152 10.46 -2.32 6.67
CA SER A 152 11.37 -3.47 6.78
C SER A 152 11.22 -4.48 5.64
N LEU A 153 10.08 -4.47 4.95
CA LEU A 153 9.82 -5.36 3.84
C LEU A 153 10.34 -4.78 2.52
N SER A 154 11.06 -5.60 1.75
CA SER A 154 11.25 -5.30 0.33
C SER A 154 9.91 -5.37 -0.41
N ILE A 155 9.81 -4.69 -1.54
CA ILE A 155 8.58 -4.74 -2.36
C ILE A 155 8.27 -6.17 -2.82
N GLU A 156 9.28 -6.98 -3.09
CA GLU A 156 9.14 -8.38 -3.47
C GLU A 156 8.55 -9.22 -2.34
N ASN A 157 9.05 -9.07 -1.11
CA ASN A 157 8.52 -9.76 0.06
C ASN A 157 7.07 -9.32 0.35
N ALA A 158 6.76 -8.04 0.21
CA ALA A 158 5.41 -7.51 0.34
C ALA A 158 4.44 -8.14 -0.67
N VAL A 159 4.86 -8.27 -1.94
CA VAL A 159 4.08 -8.95 -2.98
C VAL A 159 3.92 -10.44 -2.68
N ASN A 160 4.99 -11.12 -2.23
CA ASN A 160 4.91 -12.53 -1.85
C ASN A 160 3.87 -12.79 -0.76
N LEU A 161 3.90 -12.02 0.34
CA LEU A 161 2.93 -12.15 1.44
C LEU A 161 1.49 -11.99 0.93
N THR A 162 1.26 -11.02 0.04
CA THR A 162 -0.08 -10.76 -0.51
C THR A 162 -0.54 -11.87 -1.46
N VAL A 163 0.36 -12.38 -2.32
CA VAL A 163 0.07 -13.50 -3.23
C VAL A 163 -0.22 -14.78 -2.44
N GLU A 164 0.56 -15.07 -1.39
CA GLU A 164 0.34 -16.20 -0.49
C GLU A 164 -1.05 -16.12 0.14
N TRP A 165 -1.41 -14.97 0.70
CA TRP A 165 -2.71 -14.73 1.30
C TRP A 165 -3.85 -14.94 0.31
N TYR A 166 -3.72 -14.40 -0.91
CA TYR A 166 -4.73 -14.56 -1.96
C TYR A 166 -4.90 -16.02 -2.39
N ARG A 167 -3.80 -16.77 -2.52
CA ARG A 167 -3.85 -18.21 -2.82
C ARG A 167 -4.55 -19.00 -1.71
N ALA A 168 -4.25 -18.70 -0.45
CA ALA A 168 -4.90 -19.30 0.70
C ALA A 168 -6.41 -19.00 0.71
N PHE A 169 -6.81 -17.76 0.41
CA PHE A 169 -8.20 -17.38 0.24
C PHE A 169 -8.90 -18.22 -0.83
N LYS A 170 -8.30 -18.36 -2.01
CA LYS A 170 -8.87 -19.18 -3.10
C LYS A 170 -8.98 -20.65 -2.74
N LYS A 171 -8.10 -21.17 -1.89
CA LYS A 171 -8.12 -22.52 -1.37
C LYS A 171 -9.02 -22.70 -0.13
N LYS A 172 -9.71 -21.65 0.31
CA LYS A 172 -10.56 -21.64 1.53
C LYS A 172 -9.80 -22.07 2.79
N GLN A 173 -8.52 -21.72 2.88
CA GLN A 173 -7.68 -22.00 4.06
C GLN A 173 -7.99 -21.00 5.19
N ASP A 174 -7.49 -21.30 6.39
CA ASP A 174 -7.63 -20.41 7.56
C ASP A 174 -6.80 -19.12 7.36
N LEU A 175 -7.49 -18.07 6.96
CA LEU A 175 -6.86 -16.76 6.72
C LEU A 175 -6.50 -16.02 8.00
N PHE A 176 -7.22 -16.29 9.10
CA PHE A 176 -6.89 -15.70 10.39
C PHE A 176 -5.53 -16.23 10.87
N TYR A 177 -5.35 -17.54 10.84
CA TYR A 177 -4.08 -18.17 11.20
C TYR A 177 -2.93 -17.69 10.31
N LEU A 178 -3.12 -17.69 9.00
CA LEU A 178 -2.10 -17.18 8.05
C LEU A 178 -1.72 -15.72 8.34
N THR A 179 -2.72 -14.85 8.52
CA THR A 179 -2.47 -13.43 8.82
C THR A 179 -1.70 -13.28 10.13
N LYS A 180 -2.08 -14.03 11.17
CA LYS A 180 -1.37 -14.05 12.44
C LYS A 180 0.10 -14.45 12.27
N ILE A 181 0.38 -15.50 11.50
CA ILE A 181 1.75 -15.93 11.23
C ILE A 181 2.54 -14.88 10.46
N GLN A 182 1.94 -14.24 9.44
CA GLN A 182 2.59 -13.16 8.70
C GLN A 182 2.94 -11.97 9.61
N ILE A 183 2.05 -11.60 10.53
CA ILE A 183 2.31 -10.55 11.53
C ILE A 183 3.44 -10.97 12.47
N LEU A 184 3.39 -12.17 13.04
CA LEU A 184 4.44 -12.63 13.95
C LEU A 184 5.82 -12.69 13.29
N ASN A 185 5.89 -13.16 12.03
CA ASN A 185 7.13 -13.19 11.27
C ASN A 185 7.65 -11.79 10.91
N TYR A 186 6.77 -10.82 10.74
CA TYR A 186 7.17 -9.43 10.54
C TYR A 186 7.93 -8.87 11.75
N PHE A 187 7.53 -9.23 12.97
CA PHE A 187 8.15 -8.75 14.22
C PHE A 187 9.38 -9.57 14.67
N LYS A 188 9.66 -10.71 14.05
CA LYS A 188 10.86 -11.50 14.36
C LYS A 188 12.13 -11.03 13.65
N LYS A 189 11.97 -10.07 12.74
CA LYS A 189 13.09 -9.42 12.04
C LYS A 189 13.62 -8.27 12.88
#